data_36643b351d440e802007a1c2d21f9f33
#
_entry.id   36643b351d440e802007a1c2d21f9f33
#
_cell.length_a   1.000
_cell.length_b   1.000
_cell.length_c   1.000
_cell.angle_alpha   90.00
_cell.angle_beta   90.00
_cell.angle_gamma   90.00
#
_symmetry.space_group_name_H-M   'P 1'
#
loop_
_entity.id
_entity.type
_entity.pdbx_description
1 polymer ?
#
loop_
_entity_poly.entity_id
_entity_poly.type
_entity_poly.pdbx_seq_one_letter_code
_entity_poly.pdbx_strand_id
1 'polypeptide(L)'
;MTAAPSASMPRRADLHTHTALCKHASGAPEEYLAAARKAGLAYLGVSDHFPAPAGYDAAFRMAPAELPRYFGILESLREAAKDFPIRILAAAEFDYVPGRMD
;
A
#
# COMPACT_ATOMS: atom_id res chain seq x y z
N MET A 1 -10.92 9.87 -26.58
CA MET A 1 -11.53 9.94 -25.25
C MET A 1 -11.54 8.57 -24.61
N THR A 2 -11.03 8.50 -23.44
CA THR A 2 -11.16 7.26 -22.69
C THR A 2 -12.56 7.20 -22.13
N ALA A 3 -13.33 6.21 -22.53
CA ALA A 3 -14.64 6.00 -21.96
C ALA A 3 -14.47 5.69 -20.46
N ALA A 4 -15.32 6.27 -19.65
CA ALA A 4 -15.43 5.79 -18.28
C ALA A 4 -15.82 4.30 -18.32
N PRO A 5 -15.36 3.49 -17.35
CA PRO A 5 -15.81 2.11 -17.28
C PRO A 5 -17.33 2.09 -17.24
N SER A 6 -17.93 1.26 -18.05
CA SER A 6 -19.37 1.12 -18.01
C SER A 6 -19.79 0.52 -16.68
N ALA A 7 -21.04 0.76 -16.26
CA ALA A 7 -21.55 0.19 -15.01
C ALA A 7 -21.51 -1.32 -14.97
N SER A 8 -21.45 -1.97 -16.15
CA SER A 8 -21.36 -3.44 -16.26
C SER A 8 -19.93 -3.96 -16.12
N MET A 9 -18.91 -3.09 -16.19
CA MET A 9 -17.53 -3.52 -16.05
C MET A 9 -17.09 -3.39 -14.58
N PRO A 10 -16.60 -4.50 -13.97
CA PRO A 10 -16.12 -4.42 -12.60
C PRO A 10 -14.90 -3.51 -12.54
N ARG A 11 -14.80 -2.70 -11.47
CA ARG A 11 -13.59 -1.96 -11.15
C ARG A 11 -12.60 -2.90 -10.53
N ARG A 12 -11.37 -2.86 -11.03
CA ARG A 12 -10.29 -3.70 -10.49
C ARG A 12 -9.59 -2.97 -9.37
N ALA A 13 -9.24 -3.72 -8.35
CA ALA A 13 -8.51 -3.22 -7.20
C ALA A 13 -7.50 -4.26 -6.72
N ASP A 14 -6.35 -3.78 -6.25
CA ASP A 14 -5.45 -4.57 -5.43
C ASP A 14 -5.27 -3.78 -4.13
N LEU A 15 -5.79 -4.31 -3.04
CA LEU A 15 -5.82 -3.63 -1.75
C LEU A 15 -4.75 -4.13 -0.79
N HIS A 16 -3.93 -5.09 -1.22
CA HIS A 16 -2.92 -5.69 -0.37
C HIS A 16 -1.56 -5.68 -1.06
N THR A 17 -0.89 -4.55 -1.01
CA THR A 17 0.49 -4.42 -1.49
C THR A 17 1.37 -3.88 -0.36
N HIS A 18 2.67 -4.09 -0.49
CA HIS A 18 3.64 -3.70 0.52
C HIS A 18 4.74 -2.86 -0.11
N THR A 19 5.40 -2.04 0.70
CA THR A 19 6.65 -1.37 0.33
C THR A 19 7.83 -2.18 0.86
N ALA A 20 9.04 -1.78 0.51
CA ALA A 20 10.25 -2.43 1.02
C ALA A 20 10.43 -2.24 2.52
N LEU A 21 9.68 -1.35 3.17
CA LEU A 21 9.75 -1.14 4.62
C LEU A 21 9.33 -2.37 5.41
N CYS A 22 8.53 -3.27 4.84
CA CYS A 22 8.18 -4.54 5.50
C CYS A 22 9.33 -5.54 5.51
N LYS A 23 10.43 -5.26 4.79
CA LYS A 23 11.67 -6.03 4.74
C LYS A 23 11.57 -7.38 4.03
N HIS A 24 10.42 -7.72 3.46
CA HIS A 24 10.26 -8.92 2.64
C HIS A 24 9.58 -8.65 1.30
N ALA A 25 9.27 -7.40 1.00
CA ALA A 25 8.85 -6.96 -0.31
C ALA A 25 10.02 -6.27 -1.02
N SER A 26 10.00 -6.23 -2.33
CA SER A 26 11.02 -5.58 -3.14
C SER A 26 10.39 -4.63 -4.14
N GLY A 27 11.21 -3.76 -4.72
CA GLY A 27 10.78 -2.80 -5.70
C GLY A 27 10.44 -1.45 -5.10
N ALA A 28 10.56 -0.40 -5.91
CA ALA A 28 10.19 0.94 -5.50
C ALA A 28 8.66 1.11 -5.56
N PRO A 29 8.06 1.97 -4.72
CA PRO A 29 6.62 2.21 -4.75
C PRO A 29 6.11 2.60 -6.13
N GLU A 30 6.88 3.38 -6.88
CA GLU A 30 6.52 3.82 -8.23
C GLU A 30 6.40 2.66 -9.21
N GLU A 31 7.13 1.58 -8.99
CA GLU A 31 7.03 0.38 -9.81
C GLU A 31 5.69 -0.32 -9.61
N TYR A 32 5.18 -0.35 -8.37
CA TYR A 32 3.85 -0.89 -8.09
C TYR A 32 2.77 -0.03 -8.74
N LEU A 33 2.93 1.28 -8.70
CA LEU A 33 1.99 2.19 -9.36
C LEU A 33 1.99 1.97 -10.87
N ALA A 34 3.16 1.84 -11.49
CA ALA A 34 3.26 1.60 -12.93
C ALA A 34 2.61 0.27 -13.31
N ALA A 35 2.84 -0.79 -12.52
CA ALA A 35 2.22 -2.09 -12.76
C ALA A 35 0.71 -2.03 -12.60
N ALA A 36 0.22 -1.30 -11.59
CA ALA A 36 -1.21 -1.14 -11.36
C ALA A 36 -1.88 -0.39 -12.52
N ARG A 37 -1.24 0.65 -13.03
CA ARG A 37 -1.73 1.38 -14.20
C ARG A 37 -1.79 0.50 -15.43
N LYS A 38 -0.74 -0.28 -15.67
CA LYS A 38 -0.68 -1.21 -16.79
C LYS A 38 -1.77 -2.28 -16.69
N ALA A 39 -2.08 -2.73 -15.49
CA ALA A 39 -3.13 -3.71 -15.25
C ALA A 39 -4.54 -3.12 -15.27
N GLY A 40 -4.68 -1.80 -15.35
CA GLY A 40 -5.98 -1.14 -15.38
C GLY A 40 -6.67 -1.10 -14.03
N LEU A 41 -5.93 -1.08 -12.92
CA LEU A 41 -6.52 -1.01 -11.60
C LEU A 41 -7.13 0.38 -11.36
N ALA A 42 -8.30 0.41 -10.76
CA ALA A 42 -8.93 1.65 -10.29
C ALA A 42 -8.47 2.03 -8.89
N TYR A 43 -8.06 1.06 -8.10
CA TYR A 43 -7.60 1.26 -6.72
C TYR A 43 -6.34 0.47 -6.46
N LEU A 44 -5.36 1.12 -5.84
CA LEU A 44 -4.15 0.46 -5.33
C LEU A 44 -4.08 0.74 -3.84
N GLY A 45 -4.23 -0.29 -3.03
CA GLY A 45 -4.10 -0.20 -1.58
C GLY A 45 -2.68 -0.57 -1.16
N VAL A 46 -2.08 0.25 -0.31
CA VAL A 46 -0.79 -0.04 0.29
C VAL A 46 -1.02 -0.35 1.75
N SER A 47 -0.70 -1.58 2.16
CA SER A 47 -1.02 -2.10 3.49
C SER A 47 0.18 -2.82 4.09
N ASP A 48 1.26 -2.07 4.33
CA ASP A 48 2.46 -2.63 4.92
C ASP A 48 2.22 -3.15 6.35
N HIS A 49 3.08 -4.07 6.77
CA HIS A 49 3.13 -4.53 8.14
C HIS A 49 3.57 -3.40 9.05
N PHE A 50 2.68 -2.94 9.91
CA PHE A 50 2.97 -1.92 10.90
C PHE A 50 3.78 -2.50 12.06
N PRO A 51 4.45 -1.64 12.84
CA PRO A 51 5.16 -2.08 14.03
C PRO A 51 4.22 -2.83 14.98
N ALA A 52 4.74 -3.89 15.57
CA ALA A 52 3.99 -4.70 16.51
C ALA A 52 4.50 -4.47 17.94
N PRO A 53 3.68 -4.78 18.97
CA PRO A 53 4.09 -4.60 20.36
C PRO A 53 5.37 -5.37 20.69
N ALA A 54 6.23 -4.77 21.50
CA ALA A 54 7.45 -5.39 22.03
C ALA A 54 8.40 -5.94 20.96
N GLY A 55 8.39 -5.33 19.75
CA GLY A 55 9.28 -5.76 18.67
C GLY A 55 8.93 -7.10 18.05
N TYR A 56 7.70 -7.58 18.22
CA TYR A 56 7.26 -8.82 17.62
C TYR A 56 7.50 -8.81 16.11
N ASP A 57 8.16 -9.86 15.61
CA ASP A 57 8.40 -10.07 14.19
C ASP A 57 9.09 -8.88 13.48
N ALA A 58 10.03 -8.24 14.18
CA ALA A 58 10.68 -7.03 13.68
C ALA A 58 11.44 -7.22 12.36
N ALA A 59 11.82 -8.44 12.03
CA ALA A 59 12.55 -8.75 10.79
C ALA A 59 11.69 -8.58 9.53
N PHE A 60 10.36 -8.58 9.67
CA PHE A 60 9.42 -8.56 8.53
C PHE A 60 8.42 -7.43 8.60
N ARG A 61 8.75 -6.36 9.31
CA ARG A 61 7.87 -5.18 9.42
C ARG A 61 8.69 -3.92 9.65
N MET A 62 8.07 -2.78 9.39
CA MET A 62 8.74 -1.52 9.64
C MET A 62 8.90 -1.29 11.14
N ALA A 63 9.96 -0.57 11.51
CA ALA A 63 10.15 -0.10 12.86
C ALA A 63 9.26 1.12 13.12
N PRO A 64 8.90 1.42 14.40
CA PRO A 64 8.11 2.62 14.71
C PRO A 64 8.70 3.91 14.15
N ALA A 65 10.01 4.04 14.13
CA ALA A 65 10.69 5.21 13.61
C ALA A 65 10.54 5.38 12.08
N GLU A 66 10.11 4.35 11.37
CA GLU A 66 9.92 4.39 9.93
C GLU A 66 8.51 4.83 9.51
N LEU A 67 7.60 5.00 10.46
CA LEU A 67 6.23 5.43 10.15
C LEU A 67 6.16 6.74 9.36
N PRO A 68 6.90 7.81 9.73
CA PRO A 68 6.88 9.04 8.93
C PRO A 68 7.33 8.81 7.49
N ARG A 69 8.29 7.91 7.27
CA ARG A 69 8.74 7.56 5.94
C ARG A 69 7.66 6.83 5.15
N TYR A 70 6.92 5.94 5.80
CA TYR A 70 5.79 5.25 5.17
C TYR A 70 4.73 6.23 4.72
N PHE A 71 4.35 7.18 5.58
CA PHE A 71 3.38 8.22 5.22
C PHE A 71 3.88 9.10 4.08
N GLY A 72 5.17 9.42 4.05
CA GLY A 72 5.78 10.14 2.94
C GLY A 72 5.71 9.39 1.62
N ILE A 73 5.90 8.08 1.65
CA ILE A 73 5.75 7.22 0.47
C ILE A 73 4.31 7.29 -0.06
N LEU A 74 3.32 7.20 0.83
CA LEU A 74 1.92 7.28 0.44
C LEU A 74 1.58 8.63 -0.20
N GLU A 75 2.09 9.72 0.37
CA GLU A 75 1.92 11.06 -0.19
C GLU A 75 2.52 11.16 -1.59
N SER A 76 3.73 10.63 -1.78
CA SER A 76 4.40 10.63 -3.07
C SER A 76 3.64 9.83 -4.11
N LEU A 77 3.08 8.69 -3.72
CA LEU A 77 2.28 7.86 -4.62
C LEU A 77 0.99 8.59 -5.03
N ARG A 78 0.33 9.27 -4.09
CA ARG A 78 -0.86 10.05 -4.39
C ARG A 78 -0.57 11.18 -5.34
N GLU A 79 0.54 11.87 -5.13
CA GLU A 79 0.97 12.94 -6.04
C GLU A 79 1.26 12.40 -7.43
N ALA A 80 1.95 11.28 -7.53
CA ALA A 80 2.27 10.66 -8.81
C ALA A 80 1.02 10.14 -9.53
N ALA A 81 -0.02 9.76 -8.79
CA ALA A 81 -1.24 9.18 -9.34
C ALA A 81 -2.33 10.21 -9.65
N LYS A 82 -2.15 11.47 -9.28
CA LYS A 82 -3.25 12.47 -9.29
C LYS A 82 -3.88 12.70 -10.66
N ASP A 83 -3.12 12.52 -11.74
CA ASP A 83 -3.62 12.75 -13.09
C ASP A 83 -4.09 11.47 -13.77
N PHE A 84 -4.18 10.38 -13.06
CA PHE A 84 -4.58 9.08 -13.59
C PHE A 84 -5.85 8.58 -12.88
N PRO A 85 -6.63 7.72 -13.54
CA PRO A 85 -7.87 7.21 -12.97
C PRO A 85 -7.61 6.05 -11.99
N ILE A 86 -6.64 6.24 -11.09
CA ILE A 86 -6.31 5.28 -10.04
C ILE A 86 -6.25 6.01 -8.71
N ARG A 87 -6.82 5.42 -7.67
CA ARG A 87 -6.77 5.96 -6.31
C ARG A 87 -5.84 5.13 -5.46
N ILE A 88 -5.01 5.81 -4.69
CA ILE A 88 -4.13 5.19 -3.71
C ILE A 88 -4.85 5.17 -2.38
N LEU A 89 -5.04 3.98 -1.82
CA LEU A 89 -5.68 3.79 -0.53
C LEU A 89 -4.62 3.45 0.50
N ALA A 90 -4.54 4.25 1.55
CA ALA A 90 -3.63 4.01 2.65
C ALA A 90 -4.25 3.02 3.62
N ALA A 91 -3.51 1.96 3.93
CA ALA A 91 -3.95 0.92 4.85
C ALA A 91 -2.78 0.43 5.67
N ALA A 92 -3.01 -0.54 6.52
CA ALA A 92 -1.98 -1.16 7.33
C ALA A 92 -2.36 -2.60 7.60
N GLU A 93 -1.35 -3.45 7.69
CA GLU A 93 -1.54 -4.82 8.12
C GLU A 93 -1.08 -4.94 9.56
N PHE A 94 -1.98 -5.32 10.44
CA PHE A 94 -1.71 -5.50 11.86
C PHE A 94 -1.83 -6.97 12.22
N ASP A 95 -0.88 -7.46 13.01
CA ASP A 95 -0.97 -8.80 13.56
C ASP A 95 -1.64 -8.75 14.92
N TYR A 96 -2.53 -9.70 15.17
CA TYR A 96 -3.07 -9.91 16.51
C TYR A 96 -2.05 -10.68 17.34
N VAL A 97 -1.61 -10.08 18.44
CA VAL A 97 -0.65 -10.70 19.35
C VAL A 97 -1.36 -10.88 20.71
N PRO A 98 -1.76 -12.10 21.05
CA PRO A 98 -2.50 -12.35 22.31
C PRO A 98 -1.73 -11.82 23.53
N GLY A 99 -2.44 -11.16 24.43
CA GLY A 99 -1.86 -10.59 25.65
C GLY A 99 -1.09 -9.29 25.47
N ARG A 100 -1.00 -8.76 24.25
CA ARG A 100 -0.24 -7.53 23.96
C ARG A 100 -1.06 -6.48 23.24
N MET A 101 -2.29 -6.79 22.87
CA MET A 101 -3.16 -5.91 22.10
C MET A 101 -4.33 -5.38 22.91
N ASP A 102 -4.34 -5.63 24.20
CA ASP A 102 -5.44 -5.25 25.10
C ASP A 102 -5.34 -3.81 25.58
#